data_84bd3225a0819be63b6bf4d43bf7c1b9
#
_entry.id   84bd3225a0819be63b6bf4d43bf7c1b9
#
_cell.length_a   1.000
_cell.length_b   1.000
_cell.length_c   1.000
_cell.angle_alpha   90.00
_cell.angle_beta   90.00
_cell.angle_gamma   90.00
#
_symmetry.space_group_name_H-M   'P 1'
#
loop_
_entity.id
_entity.type
_entity.pdbx_description
1 polymer ?
#
loop_
_entity_poly.entity_id
_entity_poly.type
_entity_poly.pdbx_seq_one_letter_code
_entity_poly.pdbx_strand_id
1 'polypeptide(L)'
;MTTALDRARALLDTPPPQPVPGQLAAGEQPLTLLDLCCCAGGASAGYAAAGFDVTGVDIIDRPNYPYRFIKADAIAYVAEHGHRYDLIHASWPCQYDAAITKGTNAHLRETYPNLLPAGRAAMLSTGRPYVIENPKARRDIVLCGTMFGLPIFRHRRFEIHGFTPMGIPHVKHRGRVRGWRHGEYHDGDYVAIYGKGGGKATVPEAQAALGITWTDVDHELTEAIPPAYTQFLGEQAAAQLAPHTTWSR
;
A
#
# COMPACT_ATOMS: atom_id res chain seq x y z
N MET A 1 28.47 -6.29 -9.25
CA MET A 1 27.08 -5.91 -9.60
C MET A 1 26.36 -5.50 -8.33
N THR A 2 25.79 -4.30 -8.27
CA THR A 2 25.04 -3.80 -7.11
C THR A 2 23.76 -4.61 -6.96
N THR A 3 23.51 -5.20 -5.79
CA THR A 3 22.29 -5.99 -5.54
C THR A 3 21.04 -5.09 -5.48
N ALA A 4 19.85 -5.68 -5.61
CA ALA A 4 18.60 -4.93 -5.42
C ALA A 4 18.51 -4.33 -4.02
N LEU A 5 19.04 -5.02 -3.01
CA LEU A 5 19.09 -4.53 -1.64
C LEU A 5 20.06 -3.35 -1.47
N ASP A 6 21.22 -3.35 -2.14
CA ASP A 6 22.15 -2.22 -2.08
C ASP A 6 21.55 -0.96 -2.72
N ARG A 7 20.84 -1.12 -3.85
CA ARG A 7 20.08 -0.01 -4.47
C ARG A 7 18.98 0.52 -3.55
N ALA A 8 18.25 -0.40 -2.90
CA ALA A 8 17.21 -0.02 -1.95
C ALA A 8 17.79 0.70 -0.72
N ARG A 9 18.95 0.27 -0.20
CA ARG A 9 19.64 0.94 0.92
C ARG A 9 20.04 2.38 0.59
N ALA A 10 20.40 2.67 -0.66
CA ALA A 10 20.73 4.03 -1.08
C ALA A 10 19.55 5.01 -0.99
N LEU A 11 18.32 4.52 -0.80
CA LEU A 11 17.11 5.34 -0.64
C LEU A 11 16.80 5.67 0.83
N LEU A 12 17.55 5.14 1.81
CA LEU A 12 17.24 5.32 3.24
C LEU A 12 17.24 6.76 3.73
N ASP A 13 18.01 7.64 3.08
CA ASP A 13 18.09 9.07 3.41
C ASP A 13 17.06 9.91 2.64
N THR A 14 16.21 9.27 1.84
CA THR A 14 15.21 9.99 1.04
C THR A 14 13.96 10.23 1.89
N PRO A 15 13.48 11.48 2.00
CA PRO A 15 12.22 11.76 2.69
C PRO A 15 11.04 11.08 1.97
N PRO A 16 9.90 10.88 2.67
CA PRO A 16 8.71 10.33 2.03
C PRO A 16 8.31 11.18 0.82
N PRO A 17 7.85 10.54 -0.27
CA PRO A 17 7.41 11.26 -1.46
C PRO A 17 6.37 12.32 -1.11
N GLN A 18 6.53 13.50 -1.68
CA GLN A 18 5.55 14.57 -1.60
C GLN A 18 4.94 14.80 -2.99
N PRO A 19 3.71 15.31 -3.09
CA PRO A 19 3.17 15.72 -4.38
C PRO A 19 4.16 16.64 -5.09
N VAL A 20 4.49 16.35 -6.36
CA VAL A 20 5.47 17.12 -7.12
C VAL A 20 4.75 18.28 -7.81
N PRO A 21 4.90 19.55 -7.34
CA PRO A 21 4.14 20.69 -7.86
C PRO A 21 4.34 20.98 -9.35
N GLY A 22 5.37 20.41 -9.97
CA GLY A 22 5.73 20.67 -11.37
C GLY A 22 5.11 19.74 -12.40
N GLN A 23 4.30 18.75 -12.00
CA GLN A 23 3.60 17.84 -12.92
C GLN A 23 2.21 18.35 -13.33
N LEU A 24 1.71 19.39 -12.66
CA LEU A 24 0.42 19.99 -12.94
C LEU A 24 0.60 21.21 -13.86
N ALA A 25 -0.32 21.40 -14.81
CA ALA A 25 -0.37 22.63 -15.57
C ALA A 25 -0.67 23.82 -14.64
N ALA A 26 -0.24 25.01 -15.03
CA ALA A 26 -0.45 26.22 -14.21
C ALA A 26 -1.95 26.44 -13.92
N GLY A 27 -2.32 26.34 -12.62
CA GLY A 27 -3.71 26.48 -12.16
C GLY A 27 -4.47 25.16 -11.93
N GLU A 28 -3.91 24.03 -12.29
CA GLU A 28 -4.48 22.72 -11.91
C GLU A 28 -4.25 22.42 -10.44
N GLN A 29 -5.29 21.92 -9.77
CA GLN A 29 -5.18 21.39 -8.42
C GLN A 29 -4.87 19.88 -8.48
N PRO A 30 -4.06 19.35 -7.57
CA PRO A 30 -3.83 17.91 -7.49
C PRO A 30 -5.14 17.19 -7.22
N LEU A 31 -5.29 15.99 -7.80
CA LEU A 31 -6.36 15.07 -7.41
C LEU A 31 -6.21 14.71 -5.94
N THR A 32 -7.32 14.61 -5.23
CA THR A 32 -7.35 14.31 -3.80
C THR A 32 -7.55 12.82 -3.55
N LEU A 33 -6.81 12.27 -2.59
CA LEU A 33 -6.93 10.87 -2.18
C LEU A 33 -7.22 10.72 -0.70
N LEU A 34 -8.18 9.84 -0.38
CA LEU A 34 -8.46 9.39 0.98
C LEU A 34 -7.88 7.98 1.17
N ASP A 35 -6.94 7.81 2.13
CA ASP A 35 -6.36 6.51 2.50
C ASP A 35 -6.93 6.03 3.85
N LEU A 36 -7.76 5.00 3.81
CA LEU A 36 -8.44 4.43 4.97
C LEU A 36 -7.64 3.27 5.57
N CYS A 37 -7.55 3.21 6.90
CA CYS A 37 -6.67 2.32 7.65
C CYS A 37 -5.21 2.52 7.20
N CYS A 38 -4.79 3.77 7.14
CA CYS A 38 -3.57 4.22 6.48
C CYS A 38 -2.26 3.73 7.15
N CYS A 39 -2.31 3.26 8.39
CA CYS A 39 -1.13 2.82 9.16
C CYS A 39 0.01 3.84 9.08
N ALA A 40 1.25 3.43 8.74
CA ALA A 40 2.41 4.32 8.57
C ALA A 40 2.46 5.00 7.19
N GLY A 41 1.45 4.85 6.33
CA GLY A 41 1.36 5.60 5.07
C GLY A 41 2.13 5.00 3.89
N GLY A 42 2.42 3.70 3.91
CA GLY A 42 3.10 3.07 2.77
C GLY A 42 2.30 3.19 1.46
N ALA A 43 0.97 2.96 1.51
CA ALA A 43 0.10 3.18 0.37
C ALA A 43 0.00 4.65 0.00
N SER A 44 -0.18 5.52 0.99
CA SER A 44 -0.23 6.98 0.84
C SER A 44 0.98 7.53 0.09
N ALA A 45 2.19 7.06 0.42
CA ALA A 45 3.44 7.50 -0.21
C ALA A 45 3.48 7.22 -1.72
N GLY A 46 2.96 6.08 -2.14
CA GLY A 46 2.85 5.78 -3.56
C GLY A 46 1.88 6.70 -4.30
N TYR A 47 0.72 6.98 -3.72
CA TYR A 47 -0.23 7.93 -4.30
C TYR A 47 0.31 9.36 -4.31
N ALA A 48 1.01 9.79 -3.25
CA ALA A 48 1.67 11.10 -3.24
C ALA A 48 2.73 11.20 -4.35
N ALA A 49 3.52 10.13 -4.58
CA ALA A 49 4.47 10.06 -5.69
C ALA A 49 3.77 10.09 -7.07
N ALA A 50 2.52 9.62 -7.16
CA ALA A 50 1.68 9.74 -8.36
C ALA A 50 1.00 11.11 -8.51
N GLY A 51 1.25 12.06 -7.59
CA GLY A 51 0.76 13.44 -7.68
C GLY A 51 -0.54 13.74 -6.93
N PHE A 52 -1.05 12.81 -6.11
CA PHE A 52 -2.26 13.05 -5.30
C PHE A 52 -1.95 13.85 -4.03
N ASP A 53 -2.89 14.73 -3.65
CA ASP A 53 -2.96 15.30 -2.28
C ASP A 53 -3.64 14.29 -1.37
N VAL A 54 -2.87 13.74 -0.40
CA VAL A 54 -3.26 12.57 0.37
C VAL A 54 -3.71 12.94 1.78
N THR A 55 -4.86 12.40 2.19
CA THR A 55 -5.36 12.42 3.56
C THR A 55 -5.52 10.99 4.08
N GLY A 56 -4.85 10.65 5.18
CA GLY A 56 -4.96 9.36 5.84
C GLY A 56 -5.96 9.37 6.99
N VAL A 57 -6.66 8.25 7.16
CA VAL A 57 -7.59 8.01 8.28
C VAL A 57 -7.21 6.69 8.94
N ASP A 58 -7.07 6.72 10.26
CA ASP A 58 -6.91 5.52 11.08
C ASP A 58 -7.60 5.70 12.43
N ILE A 59 -8.02 4.60 13.06
CA ILE A 59 -8.71 4.64 14.37
C ILE A 59 -7.74 4.92 15.52
N ILE A 60 -6.45 4.65 15.34
CA ILE A 60 -5.39 4.93 16.31
C ILE A 60 -4.44 6.00 15.78
N ASP A 61 -3.79 6.71 16.70
CA ASP A 61 -2.80 7.71 16.32
C ASP A 61 -1.63 7.07 15.58
N ARG A 62 -1.17 7.73 14.51
CA ARG A 62 -0.07 7.30 13.66
C ARG A 62 1.02 8.38 13.62
N PRO A 63 1.86 8.50 14.67
CA PRO A 63 2.83 9.58 14.79
C PRO A 63 3.87 9.60 13.65
N ASN A 64 4.11 8.46 13.02
CA ASN A 64 5.03 8.33 11.89
C ASN A 64 4.35 8.56 10.53
N TYR A 65 3.06 8.84 10.48
CA TYR A 65 2.35 9.08 9.22
C TYR A 65 2.78 10.42 8.61
N PRO A 66 3.32 10.47 7.38
CA PRO A 66 3.99 11.67 6.88
C PRO A 66 3.08 12.67 6.15
N TYR A 67 1.77 12.40 6.06
CA TYR A 67 0.81 13.24 5.34
C TYR A 67 -0.26 13.80 6.28
N ARG A 68 -1.30 14.45 5.72
CA ARG A 68 -2.46 14.89 6.49
C ARG A 68 -3.14 13.68 7.15
N PHE A 69 -3.32 13.73 8.46
CA PHE A 69 -3.86 12.62 9.24
C PHE A 69 -5.14 13.03 9.98
N ILE A 70 -6.10 12.11 10.00
CA ILE A 70 -7.36 12.25 10.74
C ILE A 70 -7.58 10.98 11.55
N LYS A 71 -7.69 11.13 12.87
CA LYS A 71 -8.04 10.03 13.76
C LYS A 71 -9.55 9.86 13.79
N ALA A 72 -10.05 8.80 13.14
CA ALA A 72 -11.48 8.50 13.08
C ALA A 72 -11.74 7.02 12.76
N ASP A 73 -12.99 6.56 12.97
CA ASP A 73 -13.46 5.32 12.37
C ASP A 73 -13.52 5.46 10.86
N ALA A 74 -12.83 4.58 10.15
CA ALA A 74 -12.65 4.66 8.70
C ALA A 74 -13.99 4.50 7.93
N ILE A 75 -14.91 3.64 8.42
CA ILE A 75 -16.21 3.41 7.77
C ILE A 75 -17.12 4.62 7.95
N ALA A 76 -17.19 5.14 9.16
CA ALA A 76 -17.98 6.35 9.45
C ALA A 76 -17.43 7.55 8.66
N TYR A 77 -16.11 7.73 8.65
CA TYR A 77 -15.48 8.85 7.95
C TYR A 77 -15.71 8.80 6.43
N VAL A 78 -15.55 7.64 5.80
CA VAL A 78 -15.76 7.53 4.35
C VAL A 78 -17.22 7.71 3.97
N ALA A 79 -18.15 7.22 4.78
CA ALA A 79 -19.58 7.40 4.54
C ALA A 79 -19.99 8.89 4.56
N GLU A 80 -19.41 9.68 5.46
CA GLU A 80 -19.72 11.11 5.60
C GLU A 80 -18.94 11.99 4.62
N HIS A 81 -17.66 11.70 4.40
CA HIS A 81 -16.73 12.60 3.71
C HIS A 81 -16.16 12.07 2.40
N GLY A 82 -16.30 10.76 2.11
CA GLY A 82 -15.66 10.12 0.97
C GLY A 82 -16.01 10.74 -0.38
N HIS A 83 -17.22 11.28 -0.52
CA HIS A 83 -17.69 11.96 -1.73
C HIS A 83 -16.87 13.22 -2.12
N ARG A 84 -16.05 13.75 -1.20
CA ARG A 84 -15.21 14.95 -1.40
C ARG A 84 -13.85 14.63 -2.04
N TYR A 85 -13.48 13.36 -2.13
CA TYR A 85 -12.21 12.92 -2.67
C TYR A 85 -12.38 12.39 -4.09
N ASP A 86 -11.32 12.48 -4.89
CA ASP A 86 -11.34 12.01 -6.29
C ASP A 86 -11.06 10.50 -6.37
N LEU A 87 -10.28 9.96 -5.43
CA LEU A 87 -9.97 8.56 -5.29
C LEU A 87 -9.96 8.15 -3.82
N ILE A 88 -10.43 6.93 -3.52
CA ILE A 88 -10.39 6.36 -2.16
C ILE A 88 -9.56 5.08 -2.19
N HIS A 89 -8.59 4.96 -1.29
CA HIS A 89 -7.87 3.72 -1.01
C HIS A 89 -8.30 3.17 0.36
N ALA A 90 -8.33 1.85 0.50
CA ALA A 90 -8.54 1.21 1.79
C ALA A 90 -7.71 -0.08 1.92
N SER A 91 -6.95 -0.17 3.02
CA SER A 91 -6.26 -1.38 3.46
C SER A 91 -7.00 -1.99 4.64
N TRP A 92 -8.18 -2.56 4.40
CA TRP A 92 -9.03 -3.09 5.47
C TRP A 92 -8.29 -4.18 6.25
N PRO A 93 -8.36 -4.18 7.60
CA PRO A 93 -7.76 -5.21 8.44
C PRO A 93 -8.08 -6.62 7.95
N CYS A 94 -7.02 -7.42 7.72
CA CYS A 94 -7.16 -8.76 7.14
C CYS A 94 -7.08 -9.89 8.17
N GLN A 95 -6.89 -9.57 9.46
CA GLN A 95 -6.65 -10.56 10.52
C GLN A 95 -7.80 -11.57 10.65
N TYR A 96 -9.04 -11.15 10.41
CA TYR A 96 -10.21 -12.04 10.40
C TYR A 96 -10.06 -13.22 9.42
N ASP A 97 -9.44 -12.99 8.27
CA ASP A 97 -9.28 -13.97 7.19
C ASP A 97 -7.84 -14.42 6.94
N ALA A 98 -6.90 -13.89 7.72
CA ALA A 98 -5.47 -14.17 7.57
C ALA A 98 -5.10 -15.61 7.96
N ALA A 99 -3.93 -16.06 7.54
CA ALA A 99 -3.40 -17.37 7.91
C ALA A 99 -3.24 -17.53 9.43
N ILE A 100 -2.97 -16.43 10.15
CA ILE A 100 -2.82 -16.41 11.60
C ILE A 100 -4.09 -16.83 12.36
N THR A 101 -5.27 -16.69 11.73
CA THR A 101 -6.57 -17.09 12.30
C THR A 101 -7.09 -18.39 11.74
N LYS A 102 -6.21 -19.22 11.15
CA LYS A 102 -6.55 -20.56 10.63
C LYS A 102 -5.91 -21.68 11.47
N GLY A 103 -6.40 -22.89 11.28
CA GLY A 103 -5.90 -24.06 12.01
C GLY A 103 -6.10 -23.93 13.52
N THR A 104 -5.06 -24.12 14.30
CA THR A 104 -5.09 -24.05 15.77
C THR A 104 -5.50 -22.69 16.32
N ASN A 105 -5.37 -21.63 15.52
CA ASN A 105 -5.71 -20.25 15.90
C ASN A 105 -7.08 -19.82 15.36
N ALA A 106 -7.91 -20.73 14.88
CA ALA A 106 -9.23 -20.41 14.31
C ALA A 106 -10.15 -19.70 15.33
N HIS A 107 -10.00 -20.00 16.62
CA HIS A 107 -10.72 -19.34 17.71
C HIS A 107 -10.44 -17.84 17.83
N LEU A 108 -9.30 -17.37 17.33
CA LEU A 108 -8.96 -15.94 17.34
C LEU A 108 -9.68 -15.16 16.25
N ARG A 109 -10.30 -15.84 15.29
CA ARG A 109 -10.99 -15.17 14.17
C ARG A 109 -12.09 -14.23 14.65
N GLU A 110 -12.88 -14.67 15.61
CA GLU A 110 -14.01 -13.89 16.14
C GLU A 110 -13.58 -12.66 16.95
N THR A 111 -12.31 -12.58 17.34
CA THR A 111 -11.76 -11.42 18.03
C THR A 111 -11.40 -10.27 17.09
N TYR A 112 -11.37 -10.52 15.78
CA TYR A 112 -11.03 -9.52 14.78
C TYR A 112 -12.26 -9.09 13.98
N PRO A 113 -12.48 -7.79 13.75
CA PRO A 113 -13.60 -7.32 12.97
C PRO A 113 -13.43 -7.68 11.48
N ASN A 114 -14.52 -8.14 10.86
CA ASN A 114 -14.58 -8.31 9.40
C ASN A 114 -15.11 -7.02 8.77
N LEU A 115 -14.22 -6.06 8.54
CA LEU A 115 -14.60 -4.74 8.03
C LEU A 115 -14.76 -4.68 6.51
N LEU A 116 -14.24 -5.66 5.76
CA LEU A 116 -14.24 -5.62 4.30
C LEU A 116 -15.63 -5.46 3.66
N PRO A 117 -16.69 -6.20 4.07
CA PRO A 117 -18.01 -6.02 3.46
C PRO A 117 -18.62 -4.65 3.73
N ALA A 118 -18.59 -4.19 4.98
CA ALA A 118 -19.15 -2.89 5.38
C ALA A 118 -18.35 -1.74 4.76
N GLY A 119 -17.01 -1.82 4.79
CA GLY A 119 -16.13 -0.82 4.21
C GLY A 119 -16.33 -0.70 2.69
N ARG A 120 -16.42 -1.83 1.96
CA ARG A 120 -16.74 -1.82 0.53
C ARG A 120 -18.09 -1.14 0.25
N ALA A 121 -19.13 -1.45 1.02
CA ALA A 121 -20.44 -0.83 0.86
C ALA A 121 -20.38 0.68 1.09
N ALA A 122 -19.68 1.13 2.13
CA ALA A 122 -19.49 2.55 2.41
C ALA A 122 -18.72 3.27 1.30
N MET A 123 -17.63 2.68 0.79
CA MET A 123 -16.89 3.25 -0.32
C MET A 123 -17.75 3.34 -1.60
N LEU A 124 -18.50 2.29 -1.92
CA LEU A 124 -19.38 2.26 -3.08
C LEU A 124 -20.46 3.34 -3.01
N SER A 125 -21.01 3.61 -1.81
CA SER A 125 -22.06 4.62 -1.61
C SER A 125 -21.59 6.04 -1.86
N THR A 126 -20.27 6.31 -1.85
CA THR A 126 -19.72 7.62 -2.17
C THR A 126 -19.85 8.00 -3.64
N GLY A 127 -20.06 7.02 -4.52
CA GLY A 127 -20.03 7.19 -5.98
C GLY A 127 -18.63 7.48 -6.54
N ARG A 128 -17.58 7.37 -5.73
CA ARG A 128 -16.21 7.66 -6.13
C ARG A 128 -15.44 6.41 -6.56
N PRO A 129 -14.46 6.54 -7.46
CA PRO A 129 -13.49 5.50 -7.72
C PRO A 129 -12.78 5.04 -6.45
N TYR A 130 -12.51 3.73 -6.34
CA TYR A 130 -11.79 3.24 -5.18
C TYR A 130 -10.87 2.06 -5.48
N VAL A 131 -9.91 1.87 -4.61
CA VAL A 131 -8.98 0.74 -4.54
C VAL A 131 -9.07 0.09 -3.16
N ILE A 132 -9.27 -1.22 -3.10
CA ILE A 132 -9.22 -1.99 -1.84
C ILE A 132 -8.05 -2.97 -1.91
N GLU A 133 -7.12 -2.88 -0.96
CA GLU A 133 -6.14 -3.93 -0.69
C GLU A 133 -6.66 -4.87 0.39
N ASN A 134 -6.84 -6.14 0.04
CA ASN A 134 -7.17 -7.18 1.01
C ASN A 134 -6.99 -8.57 0.37
N PRO A 135 -6.52 -9.61 1.10
CA PRO A 135 -6.40 -10.97 0.59
C PRO A 135 -7.71 -11.58 0.09
N LYS A 136 -8.87 -11.06 0.54
CA LYS A 136 -10.22 -11.51 0.20
C LYS A 136 -10.97 -10.58 -0.75
N ALA A 137 -10.39 -9.45 -1.11
CA ALA A 137 -10.96 -8.56 -2.11
C ALA A 137 -11.03 -9.23 -3.50
N ARG A 138 -11.85 -8.69 -4.39
CA ARG A 138 -11.86 -9.09 -5.81
C ARG A 138 -10.44 -8.95 -6.36
N ARG A 139 -10.05 -9.85 -7.23
CA ARG A 139 -8.69 -9.91 -7.76
C ARG A 139 -8.64 -9.26 -9.14
N ASP A 140 -8.70 -7.94 -9.20
CA ASP A 140 -8.59 -7.22 -10.47
C ASP A 140 -7.13 -7.11 -10.90
N ILE A 141 -6.23 -6.87 -9.93
CA ILE A 141 -4.78 -6.92 -10.17
C ILE A 141 -4.05 -7.49 -8.96
N VAL A 142 -2.92 -8.17 -9.21
CA VAL A 142 -1.98 -8.62 -8.18
C VAL A 142 -0.61 -8.05 -8.49
N LEU A 143 -0.05 -7.33 -7.53
CA LEU A 143 1.28 -6.76 -7.64
C LEU A 143 2.27 -7.51 -6.74
N CYS A 144 3.51 -7.58 -7.17
CA CYS A 144 4.62 -8.24 -6.49
C CYS A 144 5.85 -7.35 -6.52
N GLY A 145 6.68 -7.37 -5.47
CA GLY A 145 7.89 -6.55 -5.39
C GLY A 145 8.82 -6.70 -6.59
N THR A 146 8.95 -7.92 -7.10
CA THR A 146 9.80 -8.19 -8.27
C THR A 146 9.36 -7.49 -9.56
N MET A 147 8.08 -7.13 -9.68
CA MET A 147 7.57 -6.35 -10.81
C MET A 147 8.10 -4.90 -10.80
N PHE A 148 8.57 -4.43 -9.65
CA PHE A 148 9.08 -3.08 -9.41
C PHE A 148 10.59 -3.07 -9.06
N GLY A 149 11.27 -4.21 -9.23
CA GLY A 149 12.69 -4.33 -8.87
C GLY A 149 12.97 -4.33 -7.37
N LEU A 150 11.96 -4.47 -6.51
CA LEU A 150 12.13 -4.56 -5.07
C LEU A 150 12.64 -5.96 -4.65
N PRO A 151 13.52 -6.04 -3.64
CA PRO A 151 14.09 -7.32 -3.19
C PRO A 151 13.14 -8.11 -2.29
N ILE A 152 11.86 -8.21 -2.66
CA ILE A 152 10.80 -8.90 -1.89
C ILE A 152 9.85 -9.67 -2.81
N PHE A 153 9.38 -10.83 -2.35
CA PHE A 153 8.29 -11.59 -2.95
C PHE A 153 6.98 -11.30 -2.21
N ARG A 154 6.54 -10.04 -2.22
CA ARG A 154 5.37 -9.59 -1.48
C ARG A 154 4.20 -9.37 -2.43
N HIS A 155 3.32 -10.38 -2.55
CA HIS A 155 2.12 -10.26 -3.35
C HIS A 155 1.04 -9.51 -2.59
N ARG A 156 0.44 -8.52 -3.24
CA ARG A 156 -0.74 -7.79 -2.77
C ARG A 156 -1.83 -7.85 -3.83
N ARG A 157 -3.05 -8.08 -3.37
CA ARG A 157 -4.25 -8.18 -4.21
C ARG A 157 -5.04 -6.89 -4.07
N PHE A 158 -5.41 -6.32 -5.22
CA PHE A 158 -6.21 -5.11 -5.28
C PHE A 158 -7.51 -5.34 -6.03
N GLU A 159 -8.60 -4.86 -5.44
CA GLU A 159 -9.91 -4.68 -6.05
C GLU A 159 -10.04 -3.23 -6.48
N ILE A 160 -10.49 -2.98 -7.70
CA ILE A 160 -10.55 -1.65 -8.29
C ILE A 160 -11.94 -1.35 -8.80
N HIS A 161 -12.41 -0.14 -8.54
CA HIS A 161 -13.69 0.39 -9.01
C HIS A 161 -13.50 1.78 -9.60
N GLY A 162 -14.18 2.06 -10.71
CA GLY A 162 -14.22 3.38 -11.34
C GLY A 162 -13.08 3.70 -12.32
N PHE A 163 -12.06 2.83 -12.41
CA PHE A 163 -11.05 2.88 -13.47
C PHE A 163 -10.54 1.47 -13.80
N THR A 164 -9.85 1.32 -14.92
CA THR A 164 -9.34 0.02 -15.39
C THR A 164 -7.82 -0.01 -15.31
N PRO A 165 -7.23 -0.82 -14.40
CA PRO A 165 -5.78 -0.95 -14.31
C PRO A 165 -5.25 -1.78 -15.47
N MET A 166 -4.16 -1.33 -16.08
CA MET A 166 -3.36 -2.17 -16.97
C MET A 166 -2.38 -3.00 -16.13
N GLY A 167 -2.41 -4.31 -16.30
CA GLY A 167 -1.46 -5.20 -15.64
C GLY A 167 -0.08 -5.13 -16.29
N ILE A 168 0.95 -5.31 -15.46
CA ILE A 168 2.32 -5.60 -15.94
C ILE A 168 2.60 -7.09 -15.75
N PRO A 169 3.39 -7.73 -16.65
CA PRO A 169 3.70 -9.15 -16.54
C PRO A 169 4.40 -9.48 -15.22
N HIS A 170 3.90 -10.51 -14.53
CA HIS A 170 4.59 -11.05 -13.37
C HIS A 170 5.70 -11.98 -13.81
N VAL A 171 6.94 -11.59 -13.55
CA VAL A 171 8.12 -12.44 -13.84
C VAL A 171 8.21 -13.56 -12.82
N LYS A 172 8.50 -14.80 -13.28
CA LYS A 172 8.74 -15.93 -12.39
C LYS A 172 9.84 -15.58 -11.38
N HIS A 173 9.58 -15.85 -10.10
CA HIS A 173 10.57 -15.60 -9.06
C HIS A 173 11.84 -16.44 -9.30
N ARG A 174 12.99 -15.78 -9.28
CA ARG A 174 14.32 -16.38 -9.36
C ARG A 174 15.16 -15.87 -8.21
N GLY A 175 15.97 -16.76 -7.61
CA GLY A 175 16.77 -16.42 -6.44
C GLY A 175 16.13 -16.88 -5.12
N ARG A 176 16.83 -16.64 -4.03
CA ARG A 176 16.46 -17.08 -2.68
C ARG A 176 16.11 -15.90 -1.79
N VAL A 177 15.16 -16.14 -0.89
CA VAL A 177 14.95 -15.29 0.28
C VAL A 177 15.98 -15.71 1.32
N ARG A 178 16.81 -14.78 1.77
CA ARG A 178 17.81 -15.04 2.83
C ARG A 178 17.16 -15.20 4.19
N GLY A 179 17.85 -15.85 5.10
CA GLY A 179 17.44 -16.02 6.48
C GLY A 179 17.73 -17.40 7.05
N TRP A 180 17.43 -17.54 8.34
CA TRP A 180 17.63 -18.78 9.09
C TRP A 180 16.50 -19.77 8.84
N ARG A 181 16.84 -21.04 8.53
CA ARG A 181 15.89 -22.14 8.34
C ARG A 181 16.47 -23.40 8.95
N HIS A 182 15.76 -24.01 9.88
CA HIS A 182 16.18 -25.23 10.56
C HIS A 182 17.59 -25.15 11.17
N GLY A 183 17.98 -23.98 11.70
CA GLY A 183 19.29 -23.78 12.33
C GLY A 183 20.44 -23.46 11.35
N GLU A 184 20.17 -23.38 10.05
CA GLU A 184 21.14 -23.02 9.02
C GLU A 184 20.78 -21.67 8.39
N TYR A 185 21.79 -20.79 8.17
CA TYR A 185 21.61 -19.52 7.47
C TYR A 185 21.75 -19.76 5.96
N HIS A 186 20.75 -19.29 5.22
CA HIS A 186 20.73 -19.29 3.77
C HIS A 186 20.87 -17.86 3.27
N ASP A 187 21.86 -17.61 2.40
CA ASP A 187 22.02 -16.33 1.72
C ASP A 187 21.09 -16.19 0.51
N GLY A 188 20.80 -14.95 0.11
CA GLY A 188 19.92 -14.66 -1.03
C GLY A 188 19.67 -13.18 -1.25
N ASP A 189 19.25 -12.85 -2.47
CA ASP A 189 19.02 -11.48 -2.93
C ASP A 189 17.71 -10.86 -2.42
N TYR A 190 16.85 -11.68 -1.82
CA TYR A 190 15.52 -11.26 -1.36
C TYR A 190 15.41 -11.34 0.15
N VAL A 191 14.60 -10.45 0.73
CA VAL A 191 14.31 -10.42 2.16
C VAL A 191 12.86 -10.78 2.43
N ALA A 192 12.59 -11.37 3.61
CA ALA A 192 11.26 -11.66 4.09
C ALA A 192 10.81 -10.59 5.08
N ILE A 193 9.67 -9.96 4.81
CA ILE A 193 9.05 -8.96 5.68
C ILE A 193 7.71 -9.50 6.12
N TYR A 194 7.65 -10.02 7.35
CA TYR A 194 6.44 -10.56 7.98
C TYR A 194 6.55 -10.41 9.49
N GLY A 195 5.48 -10.68 10.22
CA GLY A 195 5.41 -10.52 11.66
C GLY A 195 6.45 -11.34 12.45
N LYS A 196 6.04 -12.14 13.43
CA LYS A 196 6.94 -12.93 14.27
C LYS A 196 7.51 -14.12 13.52
N GLY A 197 8.80 -14.41 13.71
CA GLY A 197 9.47 -15.57 13.14
C GLY A 197 10.97 -15.35 12.90
N GLY A 198 11.74 -16.43 12.78
CA GLY A 198 13.15 -16.39 12.41
C GLY A 198 13.34 -16.10 10.92
N GLY A 199 14.49 -15.55 10.55
CA GLY A 199 14.85 -15.31 9.15
C GLY A 199 14.18 -14.13 8.48
N LYS A 200 13.46 -13.29 9.22
CA LYS A 200 12.90 -12.06 8.70
C LYS A 200 13.96 -10.97 8.51
N ALA A 201 13.65 -9.97 7.70
CA ALA A 201 14.47 -8.78 7.54
C ALA A 201 14.62 -8.02 8.86
N THR A 202 15.77 -7.41 9.07
CA THR A 202 15.94 -6.36 10.09
C THR A 202 15.17 -5.10 9.68
N VAL A 203 14.93 -4.20 10.64
CA VAL A 203 14.24 -2.92 10.36
C VAL A 203 14.90 -2.14 9.20
N PRO A 204 16.23 -1.90 9.19
CA PRO A 204 16.86 -1.19 8.07
C PRO A 204 16.72 -1.91 6.72
N GLU A 205 16.70 -3.24 6.73
CA GLU A 205 16.48 -4.03 5.51
C GLU A 205 15.04 -3.97 5.02
N ALA A 206 14.08 -3.97 5.94
CA ALA A 206 12.68 -3.80 5.61
C ALA A 206 12.41 -2.39 5.05
N GLN A 207 12.97 -1.35 5.68
CA GLN A 207 12.92 0.02 5.19
C GLN A 207 13.45 0.12 3.76
N ALA A 208 14.68 -0.38 3.52
CA ALA A 208 15.30 -0.35 2.21
C ALA A 208 14.49 -1.14 1.17
N ALA A 209 14.00 -2.34 1.53
CA ALA A 209 13.29 -3.20 0.60
C ALA A 209 11.88 -2.70 0.25
N LEU A 210 11.25 -1.95 1.14
CA LEU A 210 9.93 -1.36 0.93
C LEU A 210 10.00 0.05 0.32
N GLY A 211 11.14 0.76 0.51
CA GLY A 211 11.25 2.19 0.21
C GLY A 211 10.51 3.06 1.24
N ILE A 212 10.44 2.60 2.50
CA ILE A 212 9.77 3.29 3.62
C ILE A 212 10.84 3.66 4.65
N THR A 213 11.16 4.93 4.77
CA THR A 213 12.29 5.43 5.59
C THR A 213 11.86 6.21 6.82
N TRP A 214 10.58 6.60 6.91
CA TRP A 214 10.05 7.52 7.93
C TRP A 214 9.48 6.81 9.17
N THR A 215 9.60 5.50 9.27
CA THR A 215 9.31 4.71 10.47
C THR A 215 10.34 3.61 10.66
N ASP A 216 10.71 3.35 11.90
CA ASP A 216 11.56 2.23 12.33
C ASP A 216 10.75 1.18 13.12
N VAL A 217 9.44 1.33 13.20
CA VAL A 217 8.54 0.43 13.90
C VAL A 217 8.31 -0.84 13.07
N ASP A 218 8.85 -1.97 13.53
CA ASP A 218 8.79 -3.28 12.83
C ASP A 218 7.37 -3.66 12.41
N HIS A 219 6.38 -3.44 13.26
CA HIS A 219 4.98 -3.76 12.97
C HIS A 219 4.44 -2.91 11.80
N GLU A 220 4.74 -1.62 11.75
CA GLU A 220 4.33 -0.73 10.67
C GLU A 220 4.91 -1.16 9.33
N LEU A 221 6.19 -1.56 9.31
CA LEU A 221 6.85 -2.08 8.11
C LEU A 221 6.28 -3.44 7.66
N THR A 222 5.95 -4.31 8.61
CA THR A 222 5.39 -5.63 8.27
C THR A 222 3.98 -5.56 7.69
N GLU A 223 3.21 -4.56 8.01
CA GLU A 223 1.86 -4.33 7.48
C GLU A 223 1.84 -3.47 6.22
N ALA A 224 2.86 -2.65 6.01
CA ALA A 224 2.90 -1.67 4.93
C ALA A 224 2.71 -2.27 3.53
N ILE A 225 2.02 -1.51 2.69
CA ILE A 225 2.01 -1.70 1.23
C ILE A 225 3.24 -0.98 0.68
N PRO A 226 4.07 -1.62 -0.17
CA PRO A 226 5.16 -0.92 -0.83
C PRO A 226 4.67 0.27 -1.65
N PRO A 227 5.23 1.49 -1.48
CA PRO A 227 4.82 2.68 -2.23
C PRO A 227 4.78 2.49 -3.75
N ALA A 228 5.72 1.72 -4.31
CA ALA A 228 5.76 1.46 -5.75
C ALA A 228 4.48 0.82 -6.31
N TYR A 229 3.72 0.07 -5.48
CA TYR A 229 2.46 -0.55 -5.95
C TYR A 229 1.36 0.49 -6.12
N THR A 230 1.21 1.35 -5.15
CA THR A 230 0.17 2.38 -5.17
C THR A 230 0.56 3.59 -6.02
N GLN A 231 1.86 3.85 -6.23
CA GLN A 231 2.31 4.77 -7.26
C GLN A 231 1.86 4.28 -8.64
N PHE A 232 2.13 3.02 -8.98
CA PHE A 232 1.71 2.42 -10.24
C PHE A 232 0.18 2.46 -10.46
N LEU A 233 -0.61 2.21 -9.41
CA LEU A 233 -2.06 2.31 -9.48
C LEU A 233 -2.54 3.76 -9.55
N GLY A 234 -1.90 4.65 -8.81
CA GLY A 234 -2.20 6.09 -8.76
C GLY A 234 -1.96 6.78 -10.10
N GLU A 235 -0.85 6.50 -10.75
CA GLU A 235 -0.54 7.05 -12.09
C GLU A 235 -1.63 6.67 -13.10
N GLN A 236 -2.10 5.42 -13.07
CA GLN A 236 -3.17 4.95 -13.95
C GLN A 236 -4.54 5.55 -13.61
N ALA A 237 -4.82 5.68 -12.31
CA ALA A 237 -6.04 6.35 -11.85
C ALA A 237 -6.03 7.82 -12.26
N ALA A 238 -4.95 8.56 -12.02
CA ALA A 238 -4.82 9.95 -12.37
C ALA A 238 -5.04 10.19 -13.88
N ALA A 239 -4.44 9.34 -14.72
CA ALA A 239 -4.61 9.43 -16.18
C ALA A 239 -6.06 9.22 -16.65
N GLN A 240 -6.89 8.49 -15.90
CA GLN A 240 -8.29 8.19 -16.27
C GLN A 240 -9.28 9.11 -15.54
N LEU A 241 -8.91 9.70 -14.39
CA LEU A 241 -9.76 10.59 -13.60
C LEU A 241 -9.54 12.06 -13.92
N ALA A 242 -8.40 12.42 -14.50
CA ALA A 242 -8.15 13.78 -14.95
C ALA A 242 -9.26 14.19 -15.94
N PRO A 243 -9.84 15.40 -15.81
CA PRO A 243 -10.81 15.87 -16.79
C PRO A 243 -10.13 15.87 -18.16
N HIS A 244 -10.72 15.14 -19.11
CA HIS A 244 -10.24 15.13 -20.49
C HIS A 244 -10.20 16.57 -20.97
N THR A 245 -9.01 17.10 -21.17
CA THR A 245 -8.83 18.38 -21.89
C THR A 245 -9.46 18.14 -23.26
N THR A 246 -10.63 18.71 -23.49
CA THR A 246 -11.29 18.65 -24.79
C THR A 246 -10.33 19.29 -25.78
N TRP A 247 -9.75 18.49 -26.65
CA TRP A 247 -9.06 18.98 -27.84
C TRP A 247 -10.10 19.70 -28.67
N SER A 248 -10.23 21.02 -28.47
CA SER A 248 -10.94 21.87 -29.42
C SER A 248 -10.18 21.81 -30.74
N ARG A 249 -10.82 21.25 -31.76
CA ARG A 249 -10.36 21.28 -33.16
C ARG A 249 -10.42 22.71 -33.70
#